data_227bdfc036c2145be007a14299f996a2
#
_entry.id   227bdfc036c2145be007a14299f996a2
#
_cell.length_a   1.000
_cell.length_b   1.000
_cell.length_c   1.000
_cell.angle_alpha   90.00
_cell.angle_beta   90.00
_cell.angle_gamma   90.00
#
_symmetry.space_group_name_H-M   'P 1'
#
loop_
_entity.id
_entity.type
_entity.pdbx_description
1 polymer ?
#
loop_
_entity_poly.entity_id
_entity_poly.type
_entity_poly.pdbx_seq_one_letter_code
_entity_poly.pdbx_strand_id
1 'polypeptide(L)'
;MKGYTYMENVKLCTFNDKGFIYRLIEMDEDVPEWAAIDIYFNADLNDGLTEYIGMTSNPLKRSHAHRAKKGKNMMMQIIQSAGCATEAHFLECQAIWEYKKANGEIPPLNKSGWGGA
;
A
#
# COMPACT_ATOMS: atom_id res chain seq x y z
N MET A 1 22.49 4.30 10.61
CA MET A 1 21.91 3.95 9.49
C MET A 1 20.50 3.44 9.66
N LYS A 2 19.68 4.01 8.90
CA LYS A 2 18.28 3.80 9.08
C LYS A 2 17.81 2.40 8.80
N GLY A 3 18.31 1.79 7.75
CA GLY A 3 17.92 0.45 7.42
C GLY A 3 18.30 -0.54 8.49
N TYR A 4 19.37 -0.28 9.15
CA TYR A 4 19.82 -1.13 10.23
C TYR A 4 18.85 -1.08 11.40
N THR A 5 18.45 0.13 11.78
CA THR A 5 17.46 0.30 12.84
C THR A 5 16.13 -0.36 12.49
N TYR A 6 15.76 -0.24 11.24
CA TYR A 6 14.54 -0.88 10.75
C TYR A 6 14.59 -2.39 10.95
N MET A 7 15.71 -3.00 10.59
CA MET A 7 15.85 -4.45 10.73
C MET A 7 15.81 -4.88 12.20
N GLU A 8 16.33 -4.06 13.08
CA GLU A 8 16.27 -4.37 14.49
C GLU A 8 14.84 -4.35 14.99
N ASN A 9 14.08 -3.36 14.56
CA ASN A 9 12.68 -3.26 14.96
C ASN A 9 11.86 -4.43 14.46
N VAL A 10 12.15 -4.88 13.25
CA VAL A 10 11.46 -6.03 12.68
C VAL A 10 11.62 -7.25 13.57
N LYS A 11 12.80 -7.43 14.14
CA LYS A 11 13.04 -8.59 14.99
C LYS A 11 12.24 -8.57 16.28
N LEU A 12 11.81 -7.40 16.71
CA LEU A 12 11.02 -7.28 17.91
C LEU A 12 9.54 -7.47 17.68
N CYS A 13 9.15 -7.60 16.42
CA CYS A 13 7.74 -7.72 16.06
C CYS A 13 7.33 -9.19 16.00
N THR A 14 6.03 -9.42 16.11
CA THR A 14 5.49 -10.75 15.98
C THR A 14 5.54 -11.19 14.52
N PHE A 15 6.11 -12.36 14.27
CA PHE A 15 6.27 -12.83 12.89
C PHE A 15 4.98 -12.99 12.14
N ASN A 16 3.93 -13.37 12.85
CA ASN A 16 2.67 -13.67 12.19
C ASN A 16 1.92 -12.44 11.74
N ASP A 17 2.42 -11.25 12.10
CA ASP A 17 1.73 -10.00 11.83
C ASP A 17 2.39 -9.20 10.73
N LYS A 18 3.00 -9.88 9.79
CA LYS A 18 3.61 -9.18 8.66
C LYS A 18 2.58 -8.29 7.99
N GLY A 19 3.07 -7.15 7.55
CA GLY A 19 2.22 -6.20 6.85
C GLY A 19 2.86 -5.78 5.55
N PHE A 20 2.03 -5.35 4.64
CA PHE A 20 2.47 -4.83 3.35
C PHE A 20 1.81 -3.49 3.12
N ILE A 21 2.60 -2.52 2.68
CA ILE A 21 2.08 -1.23 2.29
C ILE A 21 1.93 -1.27 0.78
N TYR A 22 0.78 -0.83 0.29
CA TYR A 22 0.49 -0.90 -1.14
C TYR A 22 -0.15 0.39 -1.59
N ARG A 23 -0.14 0.57 -2.90
CA ARG A 23 -0.95 1.60 -3.53
C ARG A 23 -1.86 0.95 -4.55
N LEU A 24 -2.99 1.57 -4.80
CA LEU A 24 -3.87 1.16 -5.88
C LEU A 24 -3.66 2.08 -7.05
N ILE A 25 -3.63 1.49 -8.23
CA ILE A 25 -3.47 2.20 -9.49
C ILE A 25 -4.66 1.83 -10.36
N GLU A 26 -5.29 2.83 -10.97
CA GLU A 26 -6.38 2.58 -11.90
C GLU A 26 -5.81 2.43 -13.29
N MET A 27 -6.02 1.27 -13.89
CA MET A 27 -5.52 0.98 -15.22
C MET A 27 -6.58 1.31 -16.26
N ASP A 28 -6.17 1.48 -17.51
CA ASP A 28 -7.10 1.83 -18.59
C ASP A 28 -8.02 0.67 -18.94
N GLU A 29 -7.58 -0.55 -18.71
CA GLU A 29 -8.35 -1.74 -19.05
C GLU A 29 -8.38 -2.67 -17.85
N ASP A 30 -9.30 -3.63 -17.90
CA ASP A 30 -9.35 -4.64 -16.86
C ASP A 30 -8.04 -5.41 -16.80
N VAL A 31 -7.60 -5.69 -15.59
CA VAL A 31 -6.37 -6.42 -15.33
C VAL A 31 -6.75 -7.84 -14.94
N PRO A 32 -6.17 -8.85 -15.57
CA PRO A 32 -6.49 -10.23 -15.17
C PRO A 32 -6.01 -10.48 -13.75
N GLU A 33 -6.68 -11.40 -13.08
CA GLU A 33 -6.43 -11.65 -11.66
C GLU A 33 -4.96 -11.98 -11.39
N TRP A 34 -4.34 -12.75 -12.28
CA TRP A 34 -2.95 -13.15 -12.06
C TRP A 34 -1.96 -11.98 -12.19
N ALA A 35 -2.41 -10.85 -12.74
CA ALA A 35 -1.56 -9.67 -12.90
C ALA A 35 -2.02 -8.52 -11.99
N ALA A 36 -2.98 -8.78 -11.10
CA ALA A 36 -3.59 -7.71 -10.32
C ALA A 36 -2.73 -7.23 -9.15
N ILE A 37 -1.70 -7.98 -8.80
CA ILE A 37 -0.79 -7.61 -7.72
C ILE A 37 0.62 -7.58 -8.29
N ASP A 38 1.29 -6.46 -8.07
CA ASP A 38 2.66 -6.25 -8.52
C ASP A 38 3.49 -5.84 -7.32
N ILE A 39 4.78 -6.09 -7.36
CA ILE A 39 5.68 -5.69 -6.29
C ILE A 39 6.69 -4.72 -6.87
N TYR A 40 6.70 -3.52 -6.32
CA TYR A 40 7.61 -2.48 -6.79
C TYR A 40 8.02 -1.65 -5.58
N PHE A 41 9.00 -2.16 -4.84
CA PHE A 41 9.45 -1.50 -3.63
C PHE A 41 10.03 -0.12 -3.94
N ASN A 42 9.69 0.83 -3.09
CA ASN A 42 10.16 2.21 -3.20
C ASN A 42 9.65 2.91 -4.46
N ALA A 43 8.44 2.56 -4.89
CA ALA A 43 7.83 3.23 -6.03
C ALA A 43 7.72 4.73 -5.78
N ASP A 44 7.83 5.51 -6.85
CA ASP A 44 7.73 6.96 -6.78
C ASP A 44 6.24 7.34 -6.69
N LEU A 45 5.84 7.85 -5.54
CA LEU A 45 4.45 8.22 -5.32
C LEU A 45 4.08 9.55 -5.99
N ASN A 46 5.05 10.18 -6.68
CA ASN A 46 4.81 11.41 -7.42
C ASN A 46 4.51 11.17 -8.90
N ASP A 47 4.33 9.92 -9.30
CA ASP A 47 4.14 9.62 -10.71
C ASP A 47 2.72 9.88 -11.21
N GLY A 48 1.84 10.33 -10.34
CA GLY A 48 0.47 10.65 -10.72
C GLY A 48 -0.45 9.44 -10.81
N LEU A 49 0.03 8.27 -10.42
CA LEU A 49 -0.74 7.03 -10.59
C LEU A 49 -1.45 6.57 -9.32
N THR A 50 -1.04 7.08 -8.16
CA THR A 50 -1.56 6.59 -6.89
C THR A 50 -2.98 7.06 -6.64
N GLU A 51 -3.90 6.12 -6.47
CA GLU A 51 -5.29 6.42 -6.13
C GLU A 51 -5.55 6.22 -4.64
N TYR A 52 -4.82 5.30 -4.02
CA TYR A 52 -5.06 4.93 -2.64
C TYR A 52 -3.80 4.31 -2.05
N ILE A 53 -3.53 4.58 -0.79
CA ILE A 53 -2.43 3.95 -0.05
C ILE A 53 -3.04 3.24 1.15
N GLY A 54 -2.67 1.98 1.33
CA GLY A 54 -3.18 1.20 2.45
C GLY A 54 -2.18 0.18 2.93
N MET A 55 -2.58 -0.60 3.92
CA MET A 55 -1.78 -1.69 4.42
C MET A 55 -2.65 -2.92 4.57
N THR A 56 -2.02 -4.08 4.48
CA THR A 56 -2.73 -5.35 4.65
C THR A 56 -1.74 -6.43 5.05
N SER A 57 -2.22 -7.42 5.78
CA SER A 57 -1.45 -8.63 6.05
C SER A 57 -1.73 -9.71 5.01
N ASN A 58 -2.71 -9.50 4.15
CA ASN A 58 -3.10 -10.48 3.14
C ASN A 58 -3.39 -9.76 1.83
N PRO A 59 -2.36 -9.54 1.00
CA PRO A 59 -2.54 -8.78 -0.23
C PRO A 59 -3.56 -9.39 -1.18
N LEU A 60 -3.57 -10.70 -1.29
CA LEU A 60 -4.50 -11.36 -2.21
C LEU A 60 -5.95 -11.07 -1.83
N LYS A 61 -6.28 -11.27 -0.56
CA LYS A 61 -7.63 -11.03 -0.08
C LYS A 61 -8.02 -9.56 -0.24
N ARG A 62 -7.10 -8.66 0.11
CA ARG A 62 -7.39 -7.23 0.02
C ARG A 62 -7.54 -6.78 -1.43
N SER A 63 -6.74 -7.34 -2.33
CA SER A 63 -6.85 -7.02 -3.76
C SER A 63 -8.21 -7.44 -4.28
N HIS A 64 -8.67 -8.64 -3.91
CA HIS A 64 -10.00 -9.09 -4.30
C HIS A 64 -11.07 -8.13 -3.80
N ALA A 65 -10.97 -7.69 -2.57
CA ALA A 65 -11.96 -6.79 -1.99
C ALA A 65 -12.01 -5.45 -2.73
N HIS A 66 -10.83 -4.90 -3.04
CA HIS A 66 -10.78 -3.63 -3.77
C HIS A 66 -11.36 -3.77 -5.16
N ARG A 67 -11.03 -4.84 -5.87
CA ARG A 67 -11.50 -5.03 -7.24
C ARG A 67 -13.00 -5.31 -7.28
N ALA A 68 -13.52 -5.98 -6.26
CA ALA A 68 -14.96 -6.19 -6.17
C ALA A 68 -15.70 -4.88 -5.97
N LYS A 69 -15.09 -3.95 -5.26
CA LYS A 69 -15.73 -2.68 -4.92
C LYS A 69 -15.52 -1.62 -6.00
N LYS A 70 -14.33 -1.56 -6.59
CA LYS A 70 -13.96 -0.49 -7.51
C LYS A 70 -13.93 -0.91 -8.97
N GLY A 71 -13.65 -2.18 -9.24
CA GLY A 71 -13.56 -2.65 -10.61
C GLY A 71 -12.31 -3.45 -10.88
N LYS A 72 -12.36 -4.24 -11.91
CA LYS A 72 -11.27 -5.14 -12.28
C LYS A 72 -10.10 -4.42 -12.93
N ASN A 73 -10.22 -3.12 -13.15
CA ASN A 73 -9.12 -2.31 -13.67
C ASN A 73 -8.22 -1.77 -12.57
N MET A 74 -8.52 -2.09 -11.31
CA MET A 74 -7.66 -1.68 -10.20
C MET A 74 -6.54 -2.67 -10.02
N MET A 75 -5.32 -2.15 -9.93
CA MET A 75 -4.13 -2.97 -9.68
C MET A 75 -3.53 -2.57 -8.35
N MET A 76 -3.13 -3.56 -7.56
CA MET A 76 -2.44 -3.33 -6.30
C MET A 76 -0.94 -3.44 -6.53
N GLN A 77 -0.21 -2.40 -6.14
CA GLN A 77 1.24 -2.44 -6.20
C GLN A 77 1.79 -2.38 -4.78
N ILE A 78 2.49 -3.42 -4.39
CA ILE A 78 3.09 -3.49 -3.06
C ILE A 78 4.38 -2.69 -3.10
N ILE A 79 4.43 -1.64 -2.28
CA ILE A 79 5.53 -0.69 -2.32
C ILE A 79 6.48 -0.83 -1.14
N GLN A 80 6.08 -1.57 -0.11
CA GLN A 80 6.94 -1.77 1.04
C GLN A 80 6.38 -2.92 1.88
N SER A 81 7.26 -3.56 2.66
CA SER A 81 6.82 -4.61 3.58
C SER A 81 7.29 -4.28 4.98
N ALA A 82 6.60 -4.82 5.96
CA ALA A 82 6.89 -4.61 7.37
C ALA A 82 6.91 -5.94 8.09
N GLY A 83 7.63 -5.99 9.20
CA GLY A 83 7.76 -7.20 9.98
C GLY A 83 6.59 -7.46 10.91
N CYS A 84 5.79 -6.44 11.19
CA CYS A 84 4.64 -6.56 12.07
C CYS A 84 3.63 -5.47 11.78
N ALA A 85 2.45 -5.62 12.37
CA ALA A 85 1.35 -4.69 12.14
C ALA A 85 1.66 -3.26 12.58
N THR A 86 2.35 -3.12 13.70
CA THR A 86 2.69 -1.79 14.20
C THR A 86 3.58 -1.04 13.23
N GLU A 87 4.60 -1.73 12.73
CA GLU A 87 5.49 -1.14 11.76
C GLU A 87 4.77 -0.85 10.45
N ALA A 88 3.88 -1.73 10.04
CA ALA A 88 3.12 -1.52 8.83
C ALA A 88 2.28 -0.26 8.92
N HIS A 89 1.64 -0.05 10.07
CA HIS A 89 0.85 1.16 10.29
C HIS A 89 1.71 2.41 10.20
N PHE A 90 2.88 2.37 10.82
CA PHE A 90 3.80 3.49 10.78
C PHE A 90 4.22 3.80 9.35
N LEU A 91 4.55 2.77 8.59
CA LEU A 91 5.00 2.96 7.20
C LEU A 91 3.86 3.42 6.30
N GLU A 92 2.65 2.98 6.58
CA GLU A 92 1.49 3.45 5.83
C GLU A 92 1.28 4.95 6.05
N CYS A 93 1.34 5.38 7.31
CA CYS A 93 1.19 6.79 7.62
C CYS A 93 2.29 7.61 6.97
N GLN A 94 3.51 7.09 6.96
CA GLN A 94 4.63 7.77 6.33
C GLN A 94 4.42 7.90 4.83
N ALA A 95 3.93 6.85 4.19
CA ALA A 95 3.69 6.88 2.75
C ALA A 95 2.61 7.91 2.40
N ILE A 96 1.53 7.94 3.17
CA ILE A 96 0.47 8.91 2.95
C ILE A 96 1.00 10.33 3.14
N TRP A 97 1.82 10.54 4.16
CA TRP A 97 2.39 11.85 4.42
C TRP A 97 3.32 12.28 3.30
N GLU A 98 4.16 11.36 2.80
CA GLU A 98 5.04 11.68 1.67
C GLU A 98 4.24 12.05 0.43
N TYR A 99 3.16 11.32 0.17
CA TYR A 99 2.29 11.63 -0.95
C TYR A 99 1.68 13.02 -0.78
N LYS A 100 1.16 13.32 0.41
CA LYS A 100 0.54 14.61 0.65
C LYS A 100 1.54 15.75 0.51
N LYS A 101 2.76 15.56 1.00
CA LYS A 101 3.79 16.57 0.91
C LYS A 101 4.10 16.91 -0.54
N ALA A 102 4.12 15.91 -1.39
CA ALA A 102 4.47 16.08 -2.79
C ALA A 102 3.31 16.58 -3.63
N ASN A 103 2.09 16.20 -3.28
CA ASN A 103 0.91 16.48 -4.12
C ASN A 103 -0.07 17.47 -3.51
N GLY A 104 0.15 17.90 -2.29
CA GLY A 104 -0.71 18.87 -1.62
C GLY A 104 -1.93 18.26 -0.93
N GLU A 105 -2.28 17.03 -1.24
CA GLU A 105 -3.44 16.36 -0.68
C GLU A 105 -3.17 14.87 -0.52
N ILE A 106 -3.96 14.20 0.32
CA ILE A 106 -3.85 12.75 0.44
C ILE A 106 -4.43 12.10 -0.83
N PRO A 107 -4.14 10.81 -1.09
CA PRO A 107 -4.62 10.16 -2.31
C PRO A 107 -6.15 10.23 -2.42
N PRO A 108 -6.67 10.29 -3.64
CA PRO A 108 -8.11 10.52 -3.87
C PRO A 108 -9.02 9.56 -3.12
N LEU A 109 -8.73 8.28 -3.13
CA LEU A 109 -9.62 7.32 -2.49
C LEU A 109 -9.45 7.29 -0.99
N ASN A 110 -8.31 7.75 -0.47
CA ASN A 110 -8.15 7.91 0.97
C ASN A 110 -9.03 9.03 1.49
N LYS A 111 -9.22 10.07 0.69
CA LYS A 111 -10.04 11.19 1.10
C LYS A 111 -11.50 10.83 1.26
N SER A 112 -11.96 9.87 0.49
CA SER A 112 -13.35 9.47 0.56
C SER A 112 -13.66 8.61 1.78
N GLY A 113 -12.66 8.31 2.59
CA GLY A 113 -12.82 7.44 3.74
C GLY A 113 -13.00 5.99 3.35
N TRP A 114 -12.84 5.70 2.09
CA TRP A 114 -13.19 4.43 1.52
C TRP A 114 -12.41 3.27 2.12
N GLY A 115 -11.14 3.44 2.31
CA GLY A 115 -10.33 2.36 2.82
C GLY A 115 -9.80 2.61 4.20
N GLY A 116 -10.16 3.73 4.77
CA GLY A 116 -9.64 4.11 6.06
C GLY A 116 -10.15 3.24 7.18
N ALA A 117 -11.12 2.51 6.86
CA ALA A 117 -11.73 1.64 7.86
C ALA A 117 -10.87 0.42 8.10
#